data_c8cb7ea63c691e5343b9dc0ec763622b
#
_entry.id   c8cb7ea63c691e5343b9dc0ec763622b
#
_cell.length_a   1.000
_cell.length_b   1.000
_cell.length_c   1.000
_cell.angle_alpha   90.00
_cell.angle_beta   90.00
_cell.angle_gamma   90.00
#
_symmetry.space_group_name_H-M   'P 1'
#
loop_
_entity.id
_entity.type
_entity.pdbx_description
1 polymer ?
#
loop_
_entity_poly.entity_id
_entity_poly.type
_entity_poly.pdbx_seq_one_letter_code
_entity_poly.pdbx_strand_id
1 'polypeptide(L)'
;MIVDERIITFINSLDTKNSEILEDIEREALADNVPIIRREMQSFLKVLLMVKKPMRVLEVGTAVGFSALLMSEYVPEECAIITIE
;
A
#
# COMPACT_ATOMS: atom_id res chain seq x y z
N MET A 1 14.93 4.53 -1.89
CA MET A 1 15.33 3.23 -2.45
C MET A 1 15.48 3.37 -3.96
N ILE A 2 16.62 2.95 -4.50
CA ILE A 2 16.87 2.97 -5.94
C ILE A 2 16.53 1.60 -6.50
N VAL A 3 15.63 1.56 -7.46
CA VAL A 3 15.17 0.30 -8.06
C VAL A 3 15.33 0.40 -9.57
N ASP A 4 15.82 -0.68 -10.19
CA ASP A 4 15.94 -0.78 -11.65
C ASP A 4 14.56 -0.70 -12.30
N GLU A 5 14.44 0.07 -13.40
CA GLU A 5 13.16 0.24 -14.09
C GLU A 5 12.53 -1.06 -14.58
N ARG A 6 13.37 -2.06 -14.93
CA ARG A 6 12.86 -3.36 -15.35
C ARG A 6 12.19 -4.10 -14.20
N ILE A 7 12.73 -3.95 -12.99
CA ILE A 7 12.15 -4.53 -11.79
C ILE A 7 10.81 -3.85 -11.48
N ILE A 8 10.78 -2.51 -11.57
CA ILE A 8 9.54 -1.74 -11.38
C ILE A 8 8.47 -2.18 -12.38
N THR A 9 8.83 -2.30 -13.65
CA THR A 9 7.91 -2.73 -14.70
C THR A 9 7.38 -4.14 -14.42
N PHE A 10 8.26 -5.04 -13.98
CA PHE A 10 7.87 -6.41 -13.63
C PHE A 10 6.89 -6.42 -12.47
N ILE A 11 7.21 -5.72 -11.39
CA ILE A 11 6.35 -5.64 -10.20
C ILE A 11 4.98 -5.06 -10.58
N ASN A 12 4.96 -3.99 -11.36
CA ASN A 12 3.71 -3.35 -11.78
C ASN A 12 2.89 -4.25 -12.70
N SER A 13 3.53 -5.13 -13.47
CA SER A 13 2.82 -6.08 -14.32
C SER A 13 2.07 -7.14 -13.52
N LEU A 14 2.46 -7.35 -12.27
CA LEU A 14 1.82 -8.30 -11.35
C LEU A 14 0.74 -7.62 -10.51
N ASP A 15 0.62 -6.31 -10.60
CA ASP A 15 -0.30 -5.56 -9.76
C ASP A 15 -1.75 -5.81 -10.12
N THR A 16 -2.59 -5.80 -9.09
CA THR A 16 -4.04 -5.82 -9.24
C THR A 16 -4.56 -4.40 -8.99
N LYS A 17 -5.64 -4.05 -9.71
CA LYS A 17 -6.25 -2.75 -9.52
C LYS A 17 -6.72 -2.58 -8.08
N ASN A 18 -6.45 -1.42 -7.49
CA ASN A 18 -6.95 -1.08 -6.17
C ASN A 18 -8.48 -0.90 -6.20
N SER A 19 -9.08 -1.00 -5.02
CA SER A 19 -10.50 -0.72 -4.87
C SER A 19 -10.80 0.74 -5.25
N GLU A 20 -12.05 1.02 -5.57
CA GLU A 20 -12.47 2.36 -5.96
C GLU A 20 -12.17 3.40 -4.87
N ILE A 21 -12.37 3.03 -3.60
CA ILE A 21 -12.06 3.91 -2.47
C ILE A 21 -10.58 4.27 -2.46
N LEU A 22 -9.70 3.29 -2.63
CA LEU A 22 -8.26 3.53 -2.65
C LEU A 22 -7.84 4.37 -3.85
N GLU A 23 -8.43 4.11 -5.02
CA GLU A 23 -8.15 4.91 -6.21
C GLU A 23 -8.54 6.38 -5.99
N ASP A 24 -9.67 6.63 -5.36
CA ASP A 24 -10.13 8.00 -5.08
C ASP A 24 -9.22 8.71 -4.09
N ILE A 25 -8.79 8.02 -3.02
CA ILE A 25 -7.88 8.60 -2.02
C ILE A 25 -6.53 8.92 -2.66
N GLU A 26 -6.02 8.01 -3.49
CA GLU A 26 -4.76 8.25 -4.19
C GLU A 26 -4.86 9.48 -5.09
N ARG A 27 -5.95 9.61 -5.83
CA ARG A 27 -6.16 10.74 -6.72
C ARG A 27 -6.19 12.06 -5.96
N GLU A 28 -6.91 12.10 -4.84
CA GLU A 28 -6.97 13.30 -4.01
C GLU A 28 -5.61 13.63 -3.40
N ALA A 29 -4.89 12.64 -2.91
CA ALA A 29 -3.57 12.85 -2.32
C ALA A 29 -2.59 13.42 -3.34
N LEU A 30 -2.59 12.87 -4.57
CA LEU A 30 -1.72 13.36 -5.64
C LEU A 30 -2.09 14.78 -6.05
N ALA A 31 -3.37 15.11 -6.09
CA ALA A 31 -3.84 16.45 -6.43
C ALA A 31 -3.41 17.49 -5.37
N ASP A 32 -3.39 17.10 -4.10
CA ASP A 32 -3.02 17.97 -2.98
C ASP A 32 -1.53 17.87 -2.62
N ASN A 33 -0.73 17.17 -3.42
CA ASN A 33 0.70 16.97 -3.18
C ASN A 33 0.99 16.30 -1.83
N VAL A 34 0.10 15.44 -1.37
CA VAL A 34 0.33 14.63 -0.16
C VAL A 34 1.13 13.40 -0.55
N PRO A 35 2.30 13.15 0.11
CA PRO A 35 3.10 11.98 -0.23
C PRO A 35 2.41 10.68 0.20
N ILE A 36 2.33 9.75 -0.74
CA ILE A 36 1.85 8.39 -0.47
C ILE A 36 2.87 7.41 -1.03
N ILE A 37 2.76 6.13 -0.64
CA ILE A 37 3.71 5.13 -1.13
C ILE A 37 3.55 4.95 -2.65
N ARG A 38 4.67 4.70 -3.30
CA ARG A 38 4.72 4.56 -4.76
C ARG A 38 4.04 3.27 -5.19
N ARG A 39 3.60 3.24 -6.46
CA ARG A 39 2.83 2.12 -7.01
C ARG A 39 3.55 0.77 -6.89
N GLU A 40 4.85 0.74 -7.18
CA GLU A 40 5.64 -0.48 -7.06
C GLU A 40 5.78 -0.96 -5.61
N MET A 41 5.81 -0.04 -4.65
CA MET A 41 5.81 -0.40 -3.24
C MET A 41 4.45 -0.90 -2.79
N GLN A 42 3.38 -0.34 -3.35
CA GLN A 42 2.03 -0.86 -3.09
C GLN A 42 1.92 -2.32 -3.55
N SER A 43 2.38 -2.60 -4.75
CA SER A 43 2.34 -3.96 -5.31
C SER A 43 3.16 -4.94 -4.48
N PHE A 44 4.36 -4.53 -4.08
CA PHE A 44 5.22 -5.34 -3.23
C PHE A 44 4.55 -5.62 -1.89
N LEU A 45 3.96 -4.60 -1.28
CA LEU A 45 3.30 -4.72 0.01
C LEU A 45 2.11 -5.68 -0.05
N LYS A 46 1.31 -5.61 -1.11
CA LYS A 46 0.18 -6.53 -1.32
C LYS A 46 0.65 -7.98 -1.32
N VAL A 47 1.69 -8.29 -2.09
CA VAL A 47 2.24 -9.65 -2.17
C VAL A 47 2.78 -10.09 -0.82
N LEU A 48 3.54 -9.22 -0.15
CA LEU A 48 4.12 -9.52 1.15
C LEU A 48 3.03 -9.87 2.18
N LEU A 49 1.95 -9.09 2.21
CA LEU A 49 0.85 -9.32 3.15
C LEU A 49 0.11 -10.61 2.86
N MET A 50 -0.09 -10.93 1.59
CA MET A 50 -0.75 -12.18 1.20
C MET A 50 0.08 -13.41 1.54
N VAL A 51 1.40 -13.30 1.47
CA VAL A 51 2.31 -14.40 1.79
C VAL A 51 2.48 -14.56 3.30
N LYS A 52 2.71 -13.45 4.00
CA LYS A 52 2.97 -13.47 5.44
C LYS A 52 1.74 -13.65 6.30
N LYS A 53 0.59 -13.15 5.86
CA LYS A 53 -0.67 -13.17 6.61
C LYS A 53 -0.47 -12.70 8.06
N PRO A 54 0.05 -11.49 8.27
CA PRO A 54 0.37 -11.02 9.62
C PRO A 54 -0.88 -10.82 10.47
N MET A 55 -0.72 -10.98 11.77
CA MET A 55 -1.81 -10.72 12.72
C MET A 55 -1.69 -9.34 13.35
N ARG A 56 -0.54 -8.69 13.21
CA ARG A 56 -0.30 -7.33 13.69
C ARG A 56 0.59 -6.60 12.71
N VAL A 57 0.23 -5.36 12.42
CA VAL A 57 1.02 -4.47 11.56
C VAL A 57 1.17 -3.14 12.29
N LEU A 58 2.41 -2.63 12.32
CA LEU A 58 2.69 -1.31 12.84
C LEU A 58 3.17 -0.42 11.71
N GLU A 59 2.51 0.71 11.53
CA GLU A 59 2.90 1.70 10.54
C GLU A 59 3.32 3.00 11.24
N VAL A 60 4.43 3.56 10.81
CA VAL A 60 4.90 4.87 11.28
C VAL A 60 4.76 5.86 10.14
N GLY A 61 4.03 6.94 10.40
CA GLY A 61 3.74 7.95 9.38
C GLY A 61 2.48 7.62 8.59
N THR A 62 1.33 8.07 9.08
CA THR A 62 0.02 7.69 8.51
C THR A 62 -0.34 8.49 7.25
N ALA A 63 0.11 9.75 7.16
CA ALA A 63 -0.31 10.68 6.11
C ALA A 63 -1.85 10.73 6.02
N VAL A 64 -2.43 10.40 4.86
CA VAL A 64 -3.90 10.40 4.70
C VAL A 64 -4.53 9.05 5.01
N GLY A 65 -3.77 8.11 5.57
CA GLY A 65 -4.27 6.77 5.90
C GLY A 65 -4.36 5.82 4.71
N PHE A 66 -3.79 6.20 3.57
CA PHE A 66 -3.85 5.38 2.35
C PHE A 66 -3.23 4.01 2.54
N SER A 67 -2.00 3.93 3.09
CA SER A 67 -1.31 2.66 3.24
C SER A 67 -2.00 1.77 4.27
N ALA A 68 -2.56 2.34 5.35
CA ALA A 68 -3.33 1.57 6.33
C ALA A 68 -4.57 0.95 5.70
N LEU A 69 -5.30 1.71 4.89
CA LEU A 69 -6.47 1.20 4.19
C LEU A 69 -6.08 0.14 3.15
N LEU A 70 -5.00 0.38 2.41
CA LEU A 70 -4.49 -0.60 1.45
C LEU A 70 -4.16 -1.92 2.15
N MET A 71 -3.42 -1.84 3.25
CA MET A 71 -3.04 -3.04 3.99
C MET A 71 -4.26 -3.78 4.54
N SER A 72 -5.29 -3.06 4.98
CA SER A 72 -6.49 -3.67 5.54
C SER A 72 -7.21 -4.58 4.55
N GLU A 73 -7.03 -4.37 3.25
CA GLU A 73 -7.65 -5.18 2.21
C GLU A 73 -6.89 -6.49 1.92
N TYR A 74 -5.64 -6.61 2.40
CA TYR A 74 -4.76 -7.72 2.07
C TYR A 74 -4.26 -8.51 3.27
N VAL A 75 -4.75 -8.21 4.46
CA VAL A 75 -4.40 -8.94 5.69
C VAL A 75 -5.60 -9.77 6.15
N PRO A 76 -5.37 -10.77 7.03
CA PRO A 76 -6.47 -11.51 7.63
C PRO A 76 -7.44 -10.57 8.37
N GLU A 77 -8.70 -10.94 8.42
CA GLU A 77 -9.73 -10.13 9.06
C GLU A 77 -9.41 -9.82 10.53
N GLU A 78 -8.74 -10.75 11.21
CA GLU A 78 -8.37 -10.61 12.61
C GLU A 78 -7.11 -9.76 12.82
N CYS A 79 -6.46 -9.33 11.76
CA CYS A 79 -5.23 -8.55 11.87
C CYS A 79 -5.49 -7.18 12.46
N ALA A 80 -4.68 -6.78 13.44
CA ALA A 80 -4.70 -5.42 13.98
C ALA A 80 -3.68 -4.57 13.25
N ILE A 81 -4.11 -3.43 12.74
CA ILE A 81 -3.22 -2.44 12.11
C ILE A 81 -3.17 -1.22 13.02
N ILE A 82 -1.97 -0.87 13.48
CA ILE A 82 -1.74 0.26 14.36
C ILE A 82 -0.90 1.28 13.59
N THR A 83 -1.38 2.51 13.51
CA THR A 83 -0.65 3.58 12.83
C THR A 83 -0.23 4.65 13.83
N ILE A 84 0.97 5.20 13.62
CA ILE A 84 1.54 6.26 14.46
C ILE A 84 1.99 7.38 13.54
N GLU A 85 1.55 8.58 13.81
CA GLU A 85 2.02 9.77 13.09
C GLU A 85 3.29 10.35 13.67
#